data_5fec80267322a73f5f5963eca28310ff
#
_entry.id   5fec80267322a73f5f5963eca28310ff
#
_cell.length_a   1.000
_cell.length_b   1.000
_cell.length_c   1.000
_cell.angle_alpha   90.00
_cell.angle_beta   90.00
_cell.angle_gamma   90.00
#
_symmetry.space_group_name_H-M   'P 1'
#
loop_
_entity.id
_entity.type
_entity.pdbx_description
1 polymer ?
#
loop_
_entity_poly.entity_id
_entity_poly.type
_entity_poly.pdbx_seq_one_letter_code
_entity_poly.pdbx_strand_id
1 'polypeptide(L)'
;IILAENIENNSKELEYILELKLDGLSISLIYENGMLVQAVTRGDGQVGEDVTENIREIPTIPKKLKENISLEVRGEIILPISSFNRINQEREDEGEDVFANPRNAASGTIRQLDKTIVAERWLDCYLYYLVNAENYGIKTHLESIEYIEKLGFKTTKIFEKYTDFKKLEKAIDKWHDDRKKLDYETDGLVIKVNNFSLYEILGYTTKSPRWAIAYKFPAEQVKTKLIDVTFQVGRTGVITPVAELEAVNLSGSVVKRASLHNFDEIRRKDIKIGDNVIVEKAAEIIPQVVNVVFNDRTGEEIEIQEPANCPVCNSELAHEEGLVALKCHNPLCPEKVKRQIAYFVSRDAMNISGLGDKIVEKFIELGKIKTIVDIYSLKEYREELENLEKMGQKSVDNLIN
;
A
#
# COMPACT_ATOMS: atom_id res chain seq x y z
N ILE A 1 2.34 22.74 22.08
CA ILE A 1 2.32 23.98 22.87
C ILE A 1 3.75 24.48 23.10
N ILE A 2 4.66 23.72 23.70
CA ILE A 2 6.08 24.13 23.95
C ILE A 2 6.84 24.42 22.64
N LEU A 3 6.55 23.70 21.55
CA LEU A 3 7.12 23.96 20.23
C LEU A 3 6.56 25.24 19.59
N ALA A 4 5.31 25.59 19.82
CA ALA A 4 4.71 26.84 19.34
C ALA A 4 5.38 28.06 19.99
N GLU A 5 5.63 28.05 21.29
CA GLU A 5 6.29 29.16 22.01
C GLU A 5 7.73 29.41 21.52
N ASN A 6 8.49 28.35 21.19
CA ASN A 6 9.83 28.50 20.65
C ASN A 6 9.86 28.97 19.18
N ILE A 7 8.80 28.69 18.42
CA ILE A 7 8.64 29.14 17.04
C ILE A 7 8.11 30.57 16.98
N GLU A 8 7.18 30.96 17.86
CA GLU A 8 6.65 32.31 17.96
C GLU A 8 7.73 33.36 18.31
N ASN A 9 8.73 32.99 19.11
CA ASN A 9 9.84 33.90 19.44
C ASN A 9 10.86 34.09 18.30
N ASN A 10 10.83 33.22 17.24
CA ASN A 10 11.64 33.36 16.02
C ASN A 10 10.80 33.79 14.80
N SER A 11 9.65 34.37 14.99
CA SER A 11 8.58 34.56 14.01
C SER A 11 8.91 35.49 12.85
N LYS A 12 9.43 34.92 11.80
CA LYS A 12 8.90 35.15 10.45
C LYS A 12 7.72 34.19 10.28
N GLU A 13 6.63 34.67 9.66
CA GLU A 13 5.41 33.88 9.42
C GLU A 13 5.72 32.45 9.00
N LEU A 14 5.12 31.47 9.69
CA LEU A 14 5.31 30.06 9.38
C LEU A 14 4.71 29.76 8.00
N GLU A 15 5.53 29.37 7.07
CA GLU A 15 5.11 29.03 5.71
C GLU A 15 4.91 27.51 5.55
N TYR A 16 3.81 27.14 4.93
CA TYR A 16 3.50 25.75 4.58
C TYR A 16 3.45 25.59 3.06
N ILE A 17 3.94 24.46 2.58
CA ILE A 17 3.78 24.04 1.19
C ILE A 17 2.79 22.88 1.17
N LEU A 18 1.73 23.04 0.40
CA LEU A 18 0.78 21.98 0.05
C LEU A 18 1.19 21.38 -1.28
N GLU A 19 1.33 20.07 -1.33
CA GLU A 19 1.63 19.30 -2.53
C GLU A 19 0.75 18.05 -2.62
N LEU A 20 0.62 17.49 -3.81
CA LEU A 20 -0.14 16.26 -4.02
C LEU A 20 0.60 15.06 -3.43
N LYS A 21 -0.13 14.19 -2.75
CA LYS A 21 0.33 12.87 -2.37
C LYS A 21 0.05 11.90 -3.50
N LEU A 22 1.08 11.67 -4.32
CA LEU A 22 0.99 10.76 -5.45
C LEU A 22 0.78 9.33 -5.00
N ASP A 23 -0.04 8.58 -5.73
CA ASP A 23 -0.26 7.15 -5.51
C ASP A 23 0.48 6.32 -6.56
N GLY A 24 1.71 5.95 -6.23
CA GLY A 24 2.62 5.24 -7.12
C GLY A 24 3.64 4.38 -6.39
N LEU A 25 4.82 4.24 -6.98
CA LEU A 25 5.98 3.56 -6.42
C LEU A 25 7.07 4.58 -6.10
N SER A 26 7.41 4.72 -4.82
CA SER A 26 8.46 5.64 -4.40
C SER A 26 9.84 5.20 -4.90
N ILE A 27 10.61 6.17 -5.39
CA ILE A 27 11.92 5.97 -6.01
C ILE A 27 12.93 7.00 -5.51
N SER A 28 14.17 6.56 -5.29
CA SER A 28 15.36 7.40 -5.12
C SER A 28 16.21 7.30 -6.38
N LEU A 29 16.56 8.44 -6.96
CA LEU A 29 17.43 8.56 -8.13
C LEU A 29 18.75 9.19 -7.69
N ILE A 30 19.86 8.50 -7.96
CA ILE A 30 21.20 8.92 -7.58
C ILE A 30 21.97 9.30 -8.84
N TYR A 31 22.47 10.51 -8.84
CA TYR A 31 23.29 11.06 -9.94
C TYR A 31 24.70 11.35 -9.44
N GLU A 32 25.69 10.95 -10.24
CA GLU A 32 27.08 11.31 -10.05
C GLU A 32 27.60 12.06 -11.28
N ASN A 33 28.20 13.21 -11.06
CA ASN A 33 28.69 14.06 -12.14
C ASN A 33 27.65 14.29 -13.26
N GLY A 34 26.38 14.49 -12.86
CA GLY A 34 25.26 14.69 -13.75
C GLY A 34 24.72 13.46 -14.46
N MET A 35 25.26 12.26 -14.23
CA MET A 35 24.81 11.01 -14.86
C MET A 35 24.01 10.17 -13.86
N LEU A 36 22.89 9.59 -14.30
CA LEU A 36 22.10 8.63 -13.50
C LEU A 36 22.92 7.36 -13.31
N VAL A 37 23.38 7.12 -12.07
CA VAL A 37 24.17 5.93 -11.72
C VAL A 37 23.34 4.85 -11.06
N GLN A 38 22.33 5.24 -10.25
CA GLN A 38 21.51 4.27 -9.54
C GLN A 38 20.07 4.78 -9.33
N ALA A 39 19.11 3.85 -9.39
CA ALA A 39 17.72 4.08 -9.02
C ALA A 39 17.24 2.95 -8.10
N VAL A 40 16.73 3.31 -6.91
CA VAL A 40 16.40 2.36 -5.85
C VAL A 40 14.97 2.57 -5.37
N THR A 41 14.20 1.50 -5.27
CA THR A 41 12.84 1.57 -4.67
C THR A 41 12.95 1.80 -3.16
N ARG A 42 11.86 2.27 -2.52
CA ARG A 42 11.84 2.51 -1.07
C ARG A 42 12.10 1.26 -0.23
N GLY A 43 11.74 0.06 -0.75
CA GLY A 43 11.85 -1.19 0.00
C GLY A 43 11.17 -1.13 1.37
N ASP A 44 11.91 -1.52 2.43
CA ASP A 44 11.47 -1.43 3.83
C ASP A 44 11.84 -0.08 4.51
N GLY A 45 12.44 0.83 3.75
CA GLY A 45 12.94 2.11 4.23
C GLY A 45 14.45 2.11 4.51
N GLN A 46 15.11 0.96 4.54
CA GLN A 46 16.57 0.80 4.69
C GLN A 46 17.19 0.13 3.47
N VAL A 47 16.55 -0.93 2.96
CA VAL A 47 17.00 -1.69 1.79
C VAL A 47 15.92 -1.66 0.73
N GLY A 48 16.27 -1.21 -0.48
CA GLY A 48 15.39 -1.18 -1.66
C GLY A 48 15.97 -2.03 -2.80
N GLU A 49 15.12 -2.30 -3.79
CA GLU A 49 15.52 -3.01 -5.01
C GLU A 49 16.19 -2.03 -5.96
N ASP A 50 17.34 -2.40 -6.54
CA ASP A 50 17.96 -1.67 -7.63
C ASP A 50 17.19 -1.94 -8.92
N VAL A 51 16.61 -0.88 -9.48
CA VAL A 51 15.78 -0.90 -10.68
C VAL A 51 16.35 0.01 -11.77
N THR A 52 17.63 0.34 -11.69
CA THR A 52 18.30 1.35 -12.54
C THR A 52 18.08 1.11 -14.02
N GLU A 53 18.22 -0.12 -14.51
CA GLU A 53 18.08 -0.43 -15.93
C GLU A 53 16.65 -0.19 -16.42
N ASN A 54 15.63 -0.53 -15.61
CA ASN A 54 14.24 -0.32 -15.94
C ASN A 54 13.87 1.18 -15.89
N ILE A 55 14.41 1.91 -14.92
CA ILE A 55 14.21 3.36 -14.79
C ILE A 55 14.75 4.14 -15.99
N ARG A 56 15.83 3.68 -16.58
CA ARG A 56 16.40 4.30 -17.80
C ARG A 56 15.46 4.26 -19.00
N GLU A 57 14.46 3.41 -19.00
CA GLU A 57 13.44 3.31 -20.06
C GLU A 57 12.28 4.30 -19.86
N ILE A 58 12.21 5.02 -18.74
CA ILE A 58 11.20 6.05 -18.48
C ILE A 58 11.66 7.38 -19.11
N PRO A 59 10.99 7.89 -20.15
CA PRO A 59 11.47 9.06 -20.91
C PRO A 59 11.54 10.35 -20.10
N THR A 60 10.73 10.47 -19.05
CA THR A 60 10.66 11.68 -18.20
C THR A 60 11.76 11.74 -17.14
N ILE A 61 12.58 10.69 -17.02
CA ILE A 61 13.74 10.67 -16.13
C ILE A 61 15.00 10.98 -16.93
N PRO A 62 15.68 12.11 -16.69
CA PRO A 62 16.88 12.47 -17.42
C PRO A 62 18.02 11.49 -17.13
N LYS A 63 18.55 10.83 -18.15
CA LYS A 63 19.77 10.00 -18.03
C LYS A 63 20.99 10.84 -17.72
N LYS A 64 20.97 12.13 -18.13
CA LYS A 64 22.00 13.13 -17.87
C LYS A 64 21.33 14.46 -17.50
N LEU A 65 21.77 15.06 -16.40
CA LEU A 65 21.31 16.37 -15.96
C LEU A 65 21.88 17.50 -16.83
N LYS A 66 21.25 18.66 -16.75
CA LYS A 66 21.72 19.88 -17.41
C LYS A 66 23.01 20.43 -16.79
N GLU A 67 23.28 20.10 -15.54
CA GLU A 67 24.48 20.49 -14.79
C GLU A 67 25.27 19.26 -14.37
N ASN A 68 26.61 19.41 -14.30
CA ASN A 68 27.51 18.34 -13.89
C ASN A 68 27.62 18.31 -12.36
N ILE A 69 26.60 17.77 -11.71
CA ILE A 69 26.43 17.75 -10.25
C ILE A 69 26.09 16.35 -9.76
N SER A 70 26.52 16.02 -8.54
CA SER A 70 26.13 14.79 -7.86
C SER A 70 25.05 15.07 -6.84
N LEU A 71 23.95 14.32 -6.88
CA LEU A 71 22.78 14.52 -5.99
C LEU A 71 21.93 13.26 -5.90
N GLU A 72 21.08 13.21 -4.86
CA GLU A 72 19.98 12.27 -4.72
C GLU A 72 18.65 13.04 -4.72
N VAL A 73 17.73 12.60 -5.59
CA VAL A 73 16.36 13.12 -5.62
C VAL A 73 15.36 11.98 -5.42
N ARG A 74 14.26 12.28 -4.74
CA ARG A 74 13.19 11.33 -4.50
C ARG A 74 11.90 11.77 -5.15
N GLY A 75 11.16 10.79 -5.62
CA GLY A 75 9.89 11.01 -6.29
C GLY A 75 9.00 9.78 -6.26
N GLU A 76 7.99 9.83 -7.11
CA GLU A 76 7.04 8.74 -7.30
C GLU A 76 6.97 8.36 -8.78
N ILE A 77 7.10 7.06 -9.05
CA ILE A 77 6.79 6.51 -10.37
C ILE A 77 5.31 6.20 -10.38
N ILE A 78 4.65 6.69 -11.40
CA ILE A 78 3.22 6.48 -11.62
C ILE A 78 2.97 5.83 -12.98
N LEU A 79 1.83 5.19 -13.12
CA LEU A 79 1.24 4.87 -14.41
C LEU A 79 0.11 5.87 -14.66
N PRO A 80 0.18 6.73 -15.70
CA PRO A 80 -0.91 7.63 -16.04
C PRO A 80 -2.23 6.86 -16.25
N ILE A 81 -3.36 7.45 -15.87
CA ILE A 81 -4.69 6.82 -16.00
C ILE A 81 -4.98 6.49 -17.46
N SER A 82 -4.61 7.38 -18.39
CA SER A 82 -4.70 7.15 -19.83
C SER A 82 -3.92 5.90 -20.28
N SER A 83 -2.68 5.73 -19.80
CA SER A 83 -1.86 4.54 -20.08
C SER A 83 -2.43 3.28 -19.46
N PHE A 84 -2.90 3.37 -18.22
CA PHE A 84 -3.53 2.26 -17.50
C PHE A 84 -4.78 1.72 -18.24
N ASN A 85 -5.65 2.63 -18.68
CA ASN A 85 -6.84 2.25 -19.44
C ASN A 85 -6.49 1.58 -20.78
N ARG A 86 -5.48 2.11 -21.50
CA ARG A 86 -4.98 1.51 -22.75
C ARG A 86 -4.46 0.10 -22.53
N ILE A 87 -3.59 -0.08 -21.53
CA ILE A 87 -3.00 -1.39 -21.23
C ILE A 87 -4.07 -2.41 -20.82
N ASN A 88 -5.04 -2.01 -20.01
CA ASN A 88 -6.12 -2.90 -19.61
C ASN A 88 -7.01 -3.29 -20.78
N GLN A 89 -7.29 -2.37 -21.72
CA GLN A 89 -8.02 -2.70 -22.94
C GLN A 89 -7.25 -3.71 -23.80
N GLU A 90 -5.94 -3.51 -24.00
CA GLU A 90 -5.07 -4.45 -24.73
C GLU A 90 -5.11 -5.85 -24.11
N ARG A 91 -5.03 -5.94 -22.76
CA ARG A 91 -5.09 -7.21 -22.01
C ARG A 91 -6.46 -7.90 -22.12
N GLU A 92 -7.56 -7.14 -22.04
CA GLU A 92 -8.90 -7.68 -22.27
C GLU A 92 -9.05 -8.28 -23.68
N ASP A 93 -8.56 -7.57 -24.70
CA ASP A 93 -8.60 -8.03 -26.09
C ASP A 93 -7.77 -9.30 -26.31
N GLU A 94 -6.70 -9.50 -25.53
CA GLU A 94 -5.85 -10.69 -25.51
C GLU A 94 -6.36 -11.81 -24.58
N GLY A 95 -7.42 -11.55 -23.80
CA GLY A 95 -7.99 -12.50 -22.84
C GLY A 95 -7.16 -12.69 -21.58
N GLU A 96 -6.32 -11.72 -21.24
CA GLU A 96 -5.52 -11.70 -20.04
C GLU A 96 -6.22 -10.98 -18.86
N ASP A 97 -5.79 -11.31 -17.63
CA ASP A 97 -6.27 -10.61 -16.45
C ASP A 97 -5.85 -9.13 -16.45
N VAL A 98 -6.80 -8.22 -16.26
CA VAL A 98 -6.54 -6.78 -16.18
C VAL A 98 -5.85 -6.39 -14.87
N PHE A 99 -5.12 -5.30 -14.88
CA PHE A 99 -4.55 -4.71 -13.66
C PHE A 99 -5.64 -4.08 -12.79
N ALA A 100 -5.56 -4.29 -11.49
CA ALA A 100 -6.56 -3.79 -10.54
C ALA A 100 -6.49 -2.27 -10.31
N ASN A 101 -5.29 -1.67 -10.37
CA ASN A 101 -5.09 -0.23 -10.21
C ASN A 101 -3.75 0.23 -10.80
N PRO A 102 -3.59 1.53 -11.11
CA PRO A 102 -2.37 2.10 -11.68
C PRO A 102 -1.11 1.88 -10.85
N ARG A 103 -1.21 2.00 -9.51
CA ARG A 103 -0.07 1.80 -8.61
C ARG A 103 0.51 0.39 -8.68
N ASN A 104 -0.34 -0.64 -8.61
CA ASN A 104 0.09 -2.03 -8.72
C ASN A 104 0.65 -2.35 -10.10
N ALA A 105 0.05 -1.80 -11.15
CA ALA A 105 0.55 -1.93 -12.52
C ALA A 105 1.93 -1.27 -12.68
N ALA A 106 2.14 -0.05 -12.15
CA ALA A 106 3.43 0.61 -12.15
C ALA A 106 4.50 -0.20 -11.40
N SER A 107 4.17 -0.64 -10.17
CA SER A 107 5.09 -1.44 -9.35
C SER A 107 5.47 -2.78 -9.99
N GLY A 108 4.51 -3.47 -10.61
CA GLY A 108 4.76 -4.71 -11.36
C GLY A 108 5.59 -4.47 -12.62
N THR A 109 5.39 -3.34 -13.30
CA THR A 109 6.12 -2.97 -14.51
C THR A 109 7.60 -2.72 -14.22
N ILE A 110 7.92 -1.95 -13.18
CA ILE A 110 9.31 -1.64 -12.82
C ILE A 110 10.13 -2.88 -12.44
N ARG A 111 9.49 -3.97 -12.07
CA ARG A 111 10.14 -5.24 -11.71
C ARG A 111 10.21 -6.24 -12.87
N GLN A 112 9.81 -5.86 -14.08
CA GLN A 112 9.92 -6.74 -15.24
C GLN A 112 11.40 -7.00 -15.59
N LEU A 113 11.69 -8.25 -15.96
CA LEU A 113 13.01 -8.64 -16.45
C LEU A 113 13.28 -8.10 -17.86
N ASP A 114 12.23 -8.01 -18.66
CA ASP A 114 12.27 -7.39 -19.99
C ASP A 114 11.94 -5.90 -19.89
N LYS A 115 12.94 -5.08 -20.10
CA LYS A 115 12.82 -3.62 -20.05
C LYS A 115 12.03 -3.01 -21.22
N THR A 116 11.80 -3.75 -22.31
CA THR A 116 10.96 -3.29 -23.42
C THR A 116 9.52 -3.08 -22.94
N ILE A 117 9.03 -3.94 -22.06
CA ILE A 117 7.72 -3.80 -21.41
C ILE A 117 7.61 -2.49 -20.62
N VAL A 118 8.70 -2.05 -19.98
CA VAL A 118 8.72 -0.78 -19.24
C VAL A 118 8.57 0.40 -20.20
N ALA A 119 9.28 0.37 -21.34
CA ALA A 119 9.21 1.41 -22.36
C ALA A 119 7.81 1.52 -22.99
N GLU A 120 7.16 0.38 -23.27
CA GLU A 120 5.84 0.31 -23.92
C GLU A 120 4.70 0.77 -23.02
N ARG A 121 4.84 0.65 -21.70
CA ARG A 121 3.79 0.99 -20.73
C ARG A 121 3.71 2.47 -20.38
N TRP A 122 4.65 3.30 -20.83
CA TRP A 122 4.66 4.75 -20.67
C TRP A 122 4.48 5.22 -19.22
N LEU A 123 5.30 4.67 -18.35
CA LEU A 123 5.39 5.15 -16.97
C LEU A 123 5.88 6.60 -16.94
N ASP A 124 5.51 7.30 -15.90
CA ASP A 124 5.95 8.67 -15.61
C ASP A 124 6.60 8.75 -14.22
N CYS A 125 7.39 9.80 -13.98
CA CYS A 125 8.04 10.02 -12.70
C CYS A 125 7.96 11.49 -12.30
N TYR A 126 7.43 11.77 -11.11
CA TYR A 126 7.37 13.11 -10.55
C TYR A 126 8.25 13.20 -9.32
N LEU A 127 9.23 14.14 -9.35
CA LEU A 127 10.15 14.37 -8.25
C LEU A 127 9.57 15.43 -7.31
N TYR A 128 9.71 15.20 -6.00
CA TYR A 128 9.15 16.07 -4.97
C TYR A 128 10.11 16.31 -3.79
N TYR A 129 11.34 15.79 -3.83
CA TYR A 129 12.27 15.97 -2.73
C TYR A 129 13.73 15.89 -3.19
N LEU A 130 14.52 16.90 -2.83
CA LEU A 130 15.97 16.92 -2.98
C LEU A 130 16.61 16.55 -1.63
N VAL A 131 17.41 15.50 -1.61
CA VAL A 131 18.09 15.07 -0.37
C VAL A 131 19.23 16.04 -0.05
N ASN A 132 19.34 16.43 1.20
CA ASN A 132 20.35 17.38 1.70
C ASN A 132 20.42 18.68 0.88
N ALA A 133 19.27 19.28 0.61
CA ALA A 133 19.13 20.50 -0.20
C ALA A 133 20.02 21.66 0.28
N GLU A 134 20.30 21.72 1.59
CA GLU A 134 21.17 22.74 2.19
C GLU A 134 22.61 22.68 1.66
N ASN A 135 23.10 21.51 1.22
CA ASN A 135 24.42 21.36 0.60
C ASN A 135 24.56 22.13 -0.72
N TYR A 136 23.43 22.52 -1.31
CA TYR A 136 23.36 23.31 -2.56
C TYR A 136 22.99 24.77 -2.28
N GLY A 137 23.04 25.22 -1.01
CA GLY A 137 22.71 26.58 -0.59
C GLY A 137 21.20 26.89 -0.56
N ILE A 138 20.35 25.86 -0.68
CA ILE A 138 18.88 25.95 -0.72
C ILE A 138 18.36 25.96 0.72
N LYS A 139 17.44 26.89 1.02
CA LYS A 139 16.94 27.11 2.38
C LYS A 139 15.49 26.71 2.59
N THR A 140 14.74 26.53 1.52
CA THR A 140 13.32 26.22 1.58
C THR A 140 12.95 25.04 0.69
N HIS A 141 11.83 24.40 1.04
CA HIS A 141 11.32 23.28 0.23
C HIS A 141 10.91 23.75 -1.18
N LEU A 142 10.27 24.91 -1.30
CA LEU A 142 9.88 25.46 -2.61
C LEU A 142 11.09 25.75 -3.49
N GLU A 143 12.14 26.36 -2.96
CA GLU A 143 13.41 26.58 -3.68
C GLU A 143 14.01 25.22 -4.15
N SER A 144 13.89 24.16 -3.34
CA SER A 144 14.41 22.84 -3.72
C SER A 144 13.63 22.25 -4.91
N ILE A 145 12.33 22.48 -4.99
CA ILE A 145 11.50 22.05 -6.12
C ILE A 145 11.90 22.83 -7.40
N GLU A 146 12.03 24.15 -7.30
CA GLU A 146 12.46 24.99 -8.41
C GLU A 146 13.84 24.59 -8.91
N TYR A 147 14.75 24.21 -8.00
CA TYR A 147 16.09 23.76 -8.34
C TYR A 147 16.08 22.42 -9.12
N ILE A 148 15.33 21.43 -8.66
CA ILE A 148 15.25 20.13 -9.37
C ILE A 148 14.58 20.30 -10.74
N GLU A 149 13.61 21.21 -10.90
CA GLU A 149 13.02 21.56 -12.20
C GLU A 149 14.05 22.18 -13.16
N LYS A 150 14.88 23.10 -12.63
CA LYS A 150 15.97 23.72 -13.41
C LYS A 150 16.96 22.67 -13.92
N LEU A 151 17.24 21.62 -13.14
CA LEU A 151 18.09 20.50 -13.53
C LEU A 151 17.47 19.60 -14.61
N GLY A 152 16.18 19.74 -14.88
CA GLY A 152 15.47 19.02 -15.95
C GLY A 152 14.53 17.92 -15.47
N PHE A 153 14.31 17.81 -14.17
CA PHE A 153 13.35 16.86 -13.62
C PHE A 153 11.90 17.32 -13.79
N LYS A 154 11.02 16.35 -13.89
CA LYS A 154 9.57 16.57 -13.93
C LYS A 154 9.01 16.63 -12.51
N THR A 155 8.14 17.60 -12.26
CA THR A 155 7.37 17.74 -11.01
C THR A 155 5.89 17.85 -11.32
N THR A 156 5.03 17.74 -10.31
CA THR A 156 3.57 17.92 -10.49
C THR A 156 3.18 19.34 -10.84
N LYS A 157 4.08 20.34 -10.64
CA LYS A 157 3.81 21.78 -10.71
C LYS A 157 2.79 22.28 -9.68
N ILE A 158 2.38 21.44 -8.76
CA ILE A 158 1.38 21.75 -7.73
C ILE A 158 2.10 21.79 -6.38
N PHE A 159 2.63 22.99 -6.06
CA PHE A 159 3.31 23.33 -4.81
C PHE A 159 2.81 24.69 -4.38
N GLU A 160 1.75 24.69 -3.57
CA GLU A 160 1.05 25.90 -3.17
C GLU A 160 1.53 26.38 -1.79
N LYS A 161 1.97 27.63 -1.70
CA LYS A 161 2.47 28.22 -0.46
C LYS A 161 1.36 28.92 0.33
N TYR A 162 1.28 28.61 1.62
CA TYR A 162 0.33 29.17 2.57
C TYR A 162 1.01 29.65 3.85
N THR A 163 0.57 30.82 4.34
CA THR A 163 0.89 31.38 5.67
C THR A 163 -0.35 31.38 6.57
N ASP A 164 -1.53 31.32 5.99
CA ASP A 164 -2.83 31.33 6.67
C ASP A 164 -3.43 29.93 6.66
N PHE A 165 -3.64 29.38 7.86
CA PHE A 165 -4.19 28.04 8.04
C PHE A 165 -5.61 27.89 7.47
N LYS A 166 -6.45 28.92 7.56
CA LYS A 166 -7.82 28.88 7.01
C LYS A 166 -7.82 28.82 5.48
N LYS A 167 -6.83 29.44 4.83
CA LYS A 167 -6.68 29.32 3.37
C LYS A 167 -6.17 27.96 2.97
N LEU A 168 -5.25 27.38 3.75
CA LEU A 168 -4.77 26.02 3.57
C LEU A 168 -5.92 25.00 3.70
N GLU A 169 -6.78 25.15 4.70
CA GLU A 169 -7.96 24.29 4.91
C GLU A 169 -8.90 24.30 3.68
N LYS A 170 -9.21 25.49 3.15
CA LYS A 170 -10.02 25.62 1.93
C LYS A 170 -9.35 25.00 0.69
N ALA A 171 -8.03 25.05 0.63
CA ALA A 171 -7.31 24.41 -0.47
C ALA A 171 -7.38 22.88 -0.38
N ILE A 172 -7.36 22.31 0.83
CA ILE A 172 -7.56 20.88 1.07
C ILE A 172 -8.93 20.44 0.54
N ASP A 173 -10.00 21.17 0.90
CA ASP A 173 -11.36 20.90 0.43
C ASP A 173 -11.46 20.99 -1.10
N LYS A 174 -10.84 22.00 -1.70
CA LYS A 174 -10.80 22.15 -3.17
C LYS A 174 -10.13 20.97 -3.85
N TRP A 175 -9.00 20.50 -3.33
CA TRP A 175 -8.24 19.40 -3.93
C TRP A 175 -8.95 18.05 -3.81
N HIS A 176 -9.93 17.91 -2.92
CA HIS A 176 -10.78 16.71 -2.87
C HIS A 176 -11.48 16.44 -4.21
N ASP A 177 -11.90 17.50 -4.92
CA ASP A 177 -12.57 17.35 -6.23
C ASP A 177 -11.61 17.56 -7.40
N ASP A 178 -10.69 18.53 -7.32
CA ASP A 178 -9.81 18.86 -8.43
C ASP A 178 -8.85 17.72 -8.80
N ARG A 179 -8.47 16.85 -7.84
CA ARG A 179 -7.64 15.67 -8.10
C ARG A 179 -8.22 14.72 -9.16
N LYS A 180 -9.55 14.65 -9.26
CA LYS A 180 -10.26 13.77 -10.22
C LYS A 180 -10.03 14.17 -11.68
N LYS A 181 -9.50 15.37 -11.92
CA LYS A 181 -9.19 15.90 -13.27
C LYS A 181 -7.76 15.57 -13.72
N LEU A 182 -6.96 15.00 -12.84
CA LEU A 182 -5.56 14.66 -13.12
C LEU A 182 -5.49 13.33 -13.88
N ASP A 183 -4.49 13.19 -14.74
CA ASP A 183 -4.18 11.91 -15.44
C ASP A 183 -3.33 10.97 -14.57
N TYR A 184 -3.38 11.10 -13.25
CA TYR A 184 -2.71 10.23 -12.29
C TYR A 184 -3.45 10.21 -10.96
N GLU A 185 -3.34 9.09 -10.24
CA GLU A 185 -3.98 8.93 -8.95
C GLU A 185 -3.23 9.62 -7.82
N THR A 186 -4.01 10.16 -6.88
CA THR A 186 -3.51 10.76 -5.64
C THR A 186 -4.38 10.29 -4.48
N ASP A 187 -3.73 9.86 -3.39
CA ASP A 187 -4.41 9.36 -2.20
C ASP A 187 -4.55 10.43 -1.09
N GLY A 188 -4.12 11.66 -1.37
CA GLY A 188 -4.17 12.75 -0.41
C GLY A 188 -3.32 13.95 -0.81
N LEU A 189 -2.96 14.70 0.20
CA LEU A 189 -2.07 15.86 0.14
C LEU A 189 -0.92 15.68 1.13
N VAL A 190 0.21 16.31 0.87
CA VAL A 190 1.28 16.45 1.85
C VAL A 190 1.46 17.92 2.16
N ILE A 191 1.47 18.27 3.44
CA ILE A 191 1.70 19.63 3.91
C ILE A 191 3.05 19.61 4.62
N LYS A 192 3.97 20.45 4.15
CA LYS A 192 5.33 20.56 4.70
C LYS A 192 5.60 21.98 5.19
N VAL A 193 6.37 22.10 6.25
CA VAL A 193 6.98 23.39 6.61
C VAL A 193 7.97 23.78 5.53
N ASN A 194 7.90 25.02 5.03
CA ASN A 194 8.74 25.44 3.90
C ASN A 194 10.21 25.64 4.27
N ASN A 195 10.50 26.20 5.46
CA ASN A 195 11.86 26.54 5.87
C ASN A 195 12.60 25.35 6.49
N PHE A 196 13.71 24.93 5.89
CA PHE A 196 14.52 23.80 6.37
C PHE A 196 15.15 24.04 7.74
N SER A 197 15.46 25.27 8.12
CA SER A 197 16.02 25.56 9.45
C SER A 197 15.10 25.16 10.61
N LEU A 198 13.81 24.96 10.33
CA LEU A 198 12.83 24.49 11.31
C LEU A 198 12.76 22.96 11.42
N TYR A 199 13.36 22.23 10.48
CA TYR A 199 13.27 20.77 10.45
C TYR A 199 13.96 20.11 11.66
N GLU A 200 15.15 20.59 12.05
CA GLU A 200 15.85 20.11 13.23
C GLU A 200 15.11 20.49 14.53
N ILE A 201 14.55 21.69 14.59
CA ILE A 201 13.80 22.19 15.77
C ILE A 201 12.55 21.34 15.98
N LEU A 202 11.81 21.06 14.92
CA LEU A 202 10.58 20.24 14.96
C LEU A 202 10.92 18.75 15.19
N GLY A 203 12.03 18.28 14.61
CA GLY A 203 12.54 16.94 14.77
C GLY A 203 11.63 15.86 14.19
N TYR A 204 11.77 14.65 14.75
CA TYR A 204 11.12 13.44 14.26
C TYR A 204 10.39 12.72 15.38
N THR A 205 9.36 11.97 15.03
CA THR A 205 8.81 10.88 15.84
C THR A 205 9.61 9.60 15.53
N THR A 206 9.27 8.49 16.18
CA THR A 206 9.90 7.18 15.87
C THR A 206 9.68 6.75 14.40
N LYS A 207 8.61 7.25 13.74
CA LYS A 207 8.19 6.76 12.41
C LYS A 207 8.12 7.85 11.34
N SER A 208 8.07 9.13 11.70
CA SER A 208 7.79 10.21 10.75
C SER A 208 8.38 11.55 11.20
N PRO A 209 8.68 12.47 10.25
CA PRO A 209 9.04 13.84 10.57
C PRO A 209 7.85 14.58 11.18
N ARG A 210 8.13 15.59 12.02
CA ARG A 210 7.10 16.48 12.58
C ARG A 210 6.87 17.73 11.72
N TRP A 211 7.74 17.99 10.77
CA TRP A 211 7.63 19.10 9.83
C TRP A 211 6.83 18.78 8.56
N ALA A 212 6.31 17.55 8.43
CA ALA A 212 5.44 17.16 7.34
C ALA A 212 4.28 16.31 7.86
N ILE A 213 3.10 16.52 7.26
CA ILE A 213 1.91 15.72 7.53
C ILE A 213 1.25 15.30 6.21
N ALA A 214 0.86 14.03 6.13
CA ALA A 214 0.02 13.56 5.06
C ALA A 214 -1.46 13.66 5.48
N TYR A 215 -2.24 14.36 4.66
CA TYR A 215 -3.70 14.38 4.75
C TYR A 215 -4.24 13.41 3.70
N LYS A 216 -4.96 12.39 4.13
CA LYS A 216 -5.66 11.48 3.22
C LYS A 216 -7.09 11.94 3.03
N PHE A 217 -7.54 11.92 1.78
CA PHE A 217 -8.93 12.21 1.50
C PHE A 217 -9.84 11.16 2.14
N PRO A 218 -11.09 11.52 2.49
CA PRO A 218 -12.07 10.54 2.91
C PRO A 218 -12.17 9.40 1.88
N ALA A 219 -12.23 8.17 2.39
CA ALA A 219 -12.38 7.00 1.53
C ALA A 219 -13.68 7.09 0.72
N GLU A 220 -13.63 6.64 -0.52
CA GLU A 220 -14.83 6.46 -1.32
C GLU A 220 -15.74 5.44 -0.65
N GLN A 221 -17.03 5.76 -0.58
CA GLN A 221 -18.05 4.90 0.00
C GLN A 221 -19.07 4.51 -1.07
N VAL A 222 -19.38 3.22 -1.15
CA VAL A 222 -20.41 2.70 -2.08
C VAL A 222 -21.41 1.84 -1.34
N LYS A 223 -22.64 1.83 -1.85
CA LYS A 223 -23.71 0.98 -1.33
C LYS A 223 -23.71 -0.34 -2.10
N THR A 224 -23.82 -1.46 -1.36
CA THR A 224 -23.99 -2.80 -1.92
C THR A 224 -24.80 -3.67 -0.98
N LYS A 225 -25.26 -4.85 -1.46
CA LYS A 225 -26.06 -5.79 -0.66
C LYS A 225 -25.16 -6.80 0.04
N LEU A 226 -25.40 -7.04 1.33
CA LEU A 226 -24.81 -8.13 2.10
C LEU A 226 -25.57 -9.42 1.82
N ILE A 227 -24.93 -10.35 1.10
CA ILE A 227 -25.53 -11.61 0.65
C ILE A 227 -25.43 -12.68 1.74
N ASP A 228 -24.25 -12.79 2.36
CA ASP A 228 -23.93 -13.82 3.36
C ASP A 228 -22.76 -13.38 4.24
N VAL A 229 -22.49 -14.14 5.30
CA VAL A 229 -21.34 -13.92 6.19
C VAL A 229 -20.54 -15.22 6.34
N THR A 230 -19.26 -15.17 6.02
CA THR A 230 -18.32 -16.28 6.23
C THR A 230 -17.40 -15.98 7.41
N PHE A 231 -16.88 -17.04 8.05
CA PHE A 231 -16.01 -16.91 9.22
C PHE A 231 -14.61 -17.42 8.92
N GLN A 232 -13.63 -16.59 9.13
CA GLN A 232 -12.21 -16.92 8.91
C GLN A 232 -11.49 -17.13 10.23
N VAL A 233 -10.60 -18.12 10.27
CA VAL A 233 -9.75 -18.40 11.44
C VAL A 233 -8.41 -17.70 11.26
N GLY A 234 -8.06 -16.80 12.15
CA GLY A 234 -6.78 -16.10 12.18
C GLY A 234 -5.64 -16.96 12.75
N ARG A 235 -4.40 -16.47 12.63
CA ARG A 235 -3.19 -17.12 13.16
C ARG A 235 -3.28 -17.46 14.66
N THR A 236 -3.88 -16.59 15.45
CA THR A 236 -4.06 -16.77 16.90
C THR A 236 -5.33 -17.55 17.26
N GLY A 237 -6.11 -17.98 16.26
CA GLY A 237 -7.38 -18.65 16.43
C GLY A 237 -8.60 -17.71 16.47
N VAL A 238 -8.41 -16.39 16.39
CA VAL A 238 -9.51 -15.43 16.36
C VAL A 238 -10.39 -15.67 15.14
N ILE A 239 -11.70 -15.70 15.36
CA ILE A 239 -12.72 -15.83 14.32
C ILE A 239 -13.08 -14.44 13.82
N THR A 240 -12.83 -14.18 12.55
CA THR A 240 -13.15 -12.89 11.92
C THR A 240 -14.33 -13.07 10.97
N PRO A 241 -15.46 -12.39 11.20
CA PRO A 241 -16.58 -12.39 10.27
C PRO A 241 -16.24 -11.55 9.03
N VAL A 242 -16.59 -12.08 7.86
CA VAL A 242 -16.36 -11.46 6.55
C VAL A 242 -17.67 -11.43 5.79
N ALA A 243 -18.08 -10.23 5.36
CA ALA A 243 -19.24 -10.02 4.52
C ALA A 243 -18.97 -10.57 3.11
N GLU A 244 -19.87 -11.40 2.59
CA GLU A 244 -19.98 -11.73 1.17
C GLU A 244 -20.97 -10.74 0.55
N LEU A 245 -20.53 -9.99 -0.46
CA LEU A 245 -21.25 -8.84 -1.00
C LEU A 245 -21.67 -9.08 -2.44
N GLU A 246 -22.77 -8.46 -2.84
CA GLU A 246 -23.00 -8.23 -4.27
C GLU A 246 -21.83 -7.42 -4.84
N ALA A 247 -21.33 -7.85 -6.01
CA ALA A 247 -20.14 -7.26 -6.59
C ALA A 247 -20.34 -5.76 -6.87
N VAL A 248 -19.44 -4.93 -6.36
CA VAL A 248 -19.52 -3.46 -6.54
C VAL A 248 -18.14 -2.89 -6.85
N ASN A 249 -18.10 -1.89 -7.73
CA ASN A 249 -16.88 -1.12 -7.99
C ASN A 249 -16.62 -0.14 -6.84
N LEU A 250 -15.40 -0.20 -6.29
CA LEU A 250 -14.96 0.68 -5.22
C LEU A 250 -13.50 1.04 -5.44
N SER A 251 -13.23 2.32 -5.70
CA SER A 251 -11.89 2.84 -5.97
C SER A 251 -11.12 1.96 -6.98
N GLY A 252 -11.71 1.80 -8.19
CA GLY A 252 -11.10 1.11 -9.33
C GLY A 252 -10.97 -0.41 -9.20
N SER A 253 -11.56 -1.05 -8.18
CA SER A 253 -11.57 -2.51 -8.09
C SER A 253 -12.94 -3.07 -7.77
N VAL A 254 -13.22 -4.29 -8.24
CA VAL A 254 -14.48 -5.00 -7.93
C VAL A 254 -14.35 -5.65 -6.56
N VAL A 255 -15.15 -5.18 -5.61
CA VAL A 255 -15.23 -5.71 -4.24
C VAL A 255 -16.40 -6.67 -4.13
N LYS A 256 -16.13 -7.89 -3.64
CA LYS A 256 -17.11 -8.94 -3.36
C LYS A 256 -17.11 -9.35 -1.89
N ARG A 257 -16.10 -8.91 -1.12
CA ARG A 257 -15.91 -9.28 0.29
C ARG A 257 -15.44 -8.06 1.08
N ALA A 258 -15.93 -7.92 2.31
CA ALA A 258 -15.50 -6.84 3.20
C ALA A 258 -15.40 -7.35 4.65
N SER A 259 -14.48 -6.76 5.42
CA SER A 259 -14.35 -7.07 6.85
C SER A 259 -15.57 -6.55 7.63
N LEU A 260 -16.08 -7.38 8.53
CA LEU A 260 -17.06 -6.98 9.54
C LEU A 260 -16.39 -6.74 10.91
N HIS A 261 -15.06 -6.77 10.96
CA HIS A 261 -14.20 -6.63 12.14
C HIS A 261 -14.39 -7.73 13.16
N ASN A 262 -15.49 -7.68 13.95
CA ASN A 262 -15.83 -8.61 15.00
C ASN A 262 -17.35 -8.60 15.28
N PHE A 263 -17.82 -9.50 16.15
CA PHE A 263 -19.24 -9.61 16.43
C PHE A 263 -19.81 -8.42 17.23
N ASP A 264 -19.00 -7.71 18.01
CA ASP A 264 -19.45 -6.49 18.71
C ASP A 264 -19.74 -5.37 17.73
N GLU A 265 -18.92 -5.23 16.68
CA GLU A 265 -19.19 -4.28 15.60
C GLU A 265 -20.45 -4.63 14.82
N ILE A 266 -20.69 -5.92 14.55
CA ILE A 266 -21.92 -6.39 13.94
C ILE A 266 -23.14 -6.01 14.79
N ARG A 267 -23.08 -6.29 16.09
CA ARG A 267 -24.15 -5.94 17.05
C ARG A 267 -24.32 -4.42 17.18
N ARG A 268 -23.22 -3.69 17.32
CA ARG A 268 -23.24 -2.22 17.48
C ARG A 268 -23.86 -1.52 16.28
N LYS A 269 -23.59 -2.02 15.08
CA LYS A 269 -24.09 -1.47 13.80
C LYS A 269 -25.43 -2.12 13.38
N ASP A 270 -25.93 -3.11 14.12
CA ASP A 270 -27.12 -3.91 13.80
C ASP A 270 -27.10 -4.46 12.36
N ILE A 271 -25.95 -5.06 11.96
CA ILE A 271 -25.77 -5.60 10.62
C ILE A 271 -26.45 -6.96 10.51
N LYS A 272 -27.26 -7.16 9.45
CA LYS A 272 -27.97 -8.41 9.15
C LYS A 272 -27.70 -8.87 7.72
N ILE A 273 -27.76 -10.17 7.50
CA ILE A 273 -27.71 -10.72 6.12
C ILE A 273 -28.98 -10.22 5.38
N GLY A 274 -28.79 -9.73 4.17
CA GLY A 274 -29.85 -9.11 3.37
C GLY A 274 -29.84 -7.58 3.42
N ASP A 275 -29.10 -6.96 4.37
CA ASP A 275 -28.96 -5.51 4.45
C ASP A 275 -28.29 -4.90 3.22
N ASN A 276 -28.71 -3.70 2.84
CA ASN A 276 -27.89 -2.80 2.07
C ASN A 276 -26.88 -2.12 3.01
N VAL A 277 -25.61 -2.25 2.69
CA VAL A 277 -24.50 -1.76 3.50
C VAL A 277 -23.64 -0.74 2.74
N ILE A 278 -23.06 0.18 3.48
CA ILE A 278 -22.04 1.09 2.96
C ILE A 278 -20.67 0.45 3.20
N VAL A 279 -19.90 0.32 2.15
CA VAL A 279 -18.54 -0.21 2.19
C VAL A 279 -17.53 0.83 1.74
N GLU A 280 -16.34 0.80 2.35
CA GLU A 280 -15.18 1.60 1.99
C GLU A 280 -13.91 0.76 2.07
N LYS A 281 -12.81 1.25 1.51
CA LYS A 281 -11.48 0.62 1.72
C LYS A 281 -10.75 1.30 2.88
N ALA A 282 -10.57 0.58 3.99
CA ALA A 282 -9.71 1.03 5.08
C ALA A 282 -8.27 1.17 4.58
N ALA A 283 -7.66 2.33 4.85
CA ALA A 283 -6.32 2.67 4.37
C ALA A 283 -6.13 2.42 2.85
N GLU A 284 -7.21 2.52 2.06
CA GLU A 284 -7.27 2.34 0.59
C GLU A 284 -7.02 0.91 0.10
N ILE A 285 -6.90 -0.06 1.00
CA ILE A 285 -6.55 -1.44 0.67
C ILE A 285 -7.66 -2.42 1.06
N ILE A 286 -8.09 -2.41 2.32
CA ILE A 286 -8.94 -3.46 2.90
C ILE A 286 -10.40 -3.02 2.90
N PRO A 287 -11.30 -3.68 2.13
CA PRO A 287 -12.72 -3.36 2.18
C PRO A 287 -13.31 -3.68 3.57
N GLN A 288 -14.10 -2.75 4.09
CA GLN A 288 -14.82 -2.88 5.36
C GLN A 288 -16.25 -2.36 5.26
N VAL A 289 -17.16 -2.93 6.05
CA VAL A 289 -18.52 -2.43 6.19
C VAL A 289 -18.54 -1.31 7.22
N VAL A 290 -18.93 -0.12 6.77
CA VAL A 290 -18.99 1.09 7.60
C VAL A 290 -20.32 1.20 8.33
N ASN A 291 -21.43 1.11 7.58
CA ASN A 291 -22.77 1.32 8.09
C ASN A 291 -23.79 0.47 7.34
N VAL A 292 -25.00 0.37 7.94
CA VAL A 292 -26.21 -0.19 7.32
C VAL A 292 -27.11 0.93 6.82
N VAL A 293 -27.77 0.72 5.68
CA VAL A 293 -28.80 1.62 5.14
C VAL A 293 -30.16 1.17 5.65
N PHE A 294 -30.49 1.53 6.88
CA PHE A 294 -31.72 1.06 7.57
C PHE A 294 -33.02 1.32 6.82
N ASN A 295 -33.08 2.42 6.04
CA ASN A 295 -34.27 2.77 5.28
C ASN A 295 -34.56 1.78 4.12
N ASP A 296 -33.60 0.96 3.75
CA ASP A 296 -33.74 -0.04 2.68
C ASP A 296 -34.20 -1.41 3.21
N ARG A 297 -34.36 -1.57 4.53
CA ARG A 297 -34.78 -2.83 5.14
C ARG A 297 -36.22 -3.17 4.77
N THR A 298 -36.45 -4.45 4.48
CA THR A 298 -37.75 -5.03 4.13
C THR A 298 -38.42 -5.79 5.27
N GLY A 299 -37.63 -6.11 6.33
CA GLY A 299 -38.03 -6.95 7.46
C GLY A 299 -37.76 -8.43 7.24
N GLU A 300 -37.09 -8.80 6.15
CA GLU A 300 -36.67 -10.17 5.83
C GLU A 300 -35.20 -10.43 6.18
N GLU A 301 -34.50 -9.42 6.74
CA GLU A 301 -33.10 -9.50 7.09
C GLU A 301 -32.86 -10.50 8.24
N ILE A 302 -31.79 -11.32 8.09
CA ILE A 302 -31.47 -12.41 9.01
C ILE A 302 -30.32 -11.98 9.94
N GLU A 303 -30.50 -12.20 11.24
CA GLU A 303 -29.45 -11.92 12.23
C GLU A 303 -28.24 -12.82 12.02
N ILE A 304 -27.05 -12.21 12.14
CA ILE A 304 -25.77 -12.92 12.08
C ILE A 304 -25.49 -13.53 13.45
N GLN A 305 -25.50 -14.86 13.51
CA GLN A 305 -25.23 -15.61 14.74
C GLN A 305 -23.73 -15.91 14.87
N GLU A 306 -23.22 -15.88 16.08
CA GLU A 306 -21.88 -16.37 16.37
C GLU A 306 -21.83 -17.90 16.15
N PRO A 307 -20.83 -18.43 15.42
CA PRO A 307 -20.71 -19.86 15.27
C PRO A 307 -20.32 -20.50 16.60
N ALA A 308 -20.99 -21.57 17.00
CA ALA A 308 -20.65 -22.34 18.19
C ALA A 308 -19.32 -23.12 18.01
N ASN A 309 -19.04 -23.53 16.77
CA ASN A 309 -17.89 -24.37 16.45
C ASN A 309 -17.01 -23.73 15.39
N CYS A 310 -15.73 -24.05 15.45
CA CYS A 310 -14.72 -23.60 14.48
C CYS A 310 -15.08 -24.08 13.07
N PRO A 311 -15.13 -23.21 12.06
CA PRO A 311 -15.51 -23.57 10.70
C PRO A 311 -14.49 -24.51 10.02
N VAL A 312 -13.29 -24.67 10.59
CA VAL A 312 -12.21 -25.50 10.01
C VAL A 312 -12.03 -26.82 10.72
N CYS A 313 -11.95 -26.80 12.08
CA CYS A 313 -11.65 -28.02 12.83
C CYS A 313 -12.82 -28.53 13.70
N ASN A 314 -13.96 -27.86 13.63
CA ASN A 314 -15.19 -28.17 14.38
C ASN A 314 -15.05 -28.21 15.92
N SER A 315 -13.94 -27.74 16.49
CA SER A 315 -13.80 -27.57 17.93
C SER A 315 -14.68 -26.44 18.44
N GLU A 316 -15.17 -26.57 19.66
CA GLU A 316 -15.97 -25.52 20.32
C GLU A 316 -15.20 -24.19 20.38
N LEU A 317 -15.89 -23.10 20.10
CA LEU A 317 -15.36 -21.74 20.17
C LEU A 317 -15.70 -21.11 21.54
N ALA A 318 -14.80 -20.28 22.03
CA ALA A 318 -15.03 -19.56 23.28
C ALA A 318 -14.43 -18.15 23.23
N HIS A 319 -15.01 -17.25 24.02
CA HIS A 319 -14.43 -15.95 24.31
C HIS A 319 -13.36 -16.10 25.40
N GLU A 320 -12.24 -15.41 25.25
CA GLU A 320 -11.30 -15.25 26.37
C GLU A 320 -11.82 -14.20 27.33
N GLU A 321 -11.63 -14.45 28.62
CA GLU A 321 -12.07 -13.55 29.69
C GLU A 321 -11.49 -12.13 29.49
N GLY A 322 -12.36 -11.13 29.42
CA GLY A 322 -11.99 -9.73 29.19
C GLY A 322 -11.68 -9.37 27.71
N LEU A 323 -11.83 -10.29 26.76
CA LEU A 323 -11.63 -10.03 25.33
C LEU A 323 -12.92 -10.24 24.53
N VAL A 324 -13.13 -9.35 23.54
CA VAL A 324 -14.27 -9.40 22.61
C VAL A 324 -14.14 -10.54 21.58
N ALA A 325 -12.93 -11.05 21.39
CA ALA A 325 -12.62 -11.96 20.30
C ALA A 325 -13.10 -13.39 20.57
N LEU A 326 -13.97 -13.92 19.70
CA LEU A 326 -14.31 -15.33 19.65
C LEU A 326 -13.12 -16.14 19.09
N LYS A 327 -12.71 -17.24 19.75
CA LYS A 327 -11.49 -17.97 19.38
C LYS A 327 -11.66 -19.48 19.28
N CYS A 328 -10.93 -20.08 18.36
CA CYS A 328 -10.64 -21.49 18.33
C CYS A 328 -9.41 -21.78 19.20
N HIS A 329 -9.61 -22.53 20.30
CA HIS A 329 -8.54 -22.89 21.23
C HIS A 329 -7.76 -24.15 20.82
N ASN A 330 -8.22 -24.89 19.82
CA ASN A 330 -7.51 -26.09 19.33
C ASN A 330 -6.12 -25.70 18.76
N PRO A 331 -5.00 -26.13 19.37
CA PRO A 331 -3.66 -25.83 18.88
C PRO A 331 -3.35 -26.52 17.54
N LEU A 332 -4.05 -27.63 17.25
CA LEU A 332 -3.88 -28.42 16.02
C LEU A 332 -4.90 -28.04 14.93
N CYS A 333 -5.61 -26.91 15.05
CA CYS A 333 -6.48 -26.44 14.01
C CYS A 333 -5.68 -26.22 12.71
N PRO A 334 -6.05 -26.87 11.58
CA PRO A 334 -5.26 -26.83 10.33
C PRO A 334 -5.00 -25.40 9.85
N GLU A 335 -6.01 -24.51 9.94
CA GLU A 335 -5.84 -23.11 9.53
C GLU A 335 -4.89 -22.33 10.46
N LYS A 336 -4.92 -22.59 11.78
CA LYS A 336 -3.95 -21.98 12.70
C LYS A 336 -2.52 -22.42 12.38
N VAL A 337 -2.32 -23.72 12.19
CA VAL A 337 -1.00 -24.29 11.84
C VAL A 337 -0.50 -23.71 10.53
N LYS A 338 -1.33 -23.69 9.47
CA LYS A 338 -1.01 -23.09 8.19
C LYS A 338 -0.58 -21.63 8.34
N ARG A 339 -1.37 -20.80 9.04
CA ARG A 339 -1.06 -19.38 9.24
C ARG A 339 0.14 -19.12 10.14
N GLN A 340 0.41 -20.01 11.11
CA GLN A 340 1.62 -19.93 11.94
C GLN A 340 2.87 -20.21 11.12
N ILE A 341 2.84 -21.20 10.24
CA ILE A 341 3.93 -21.52 9.32
C ILE A 341 4.14 -20.39 8.34
N ALA A 342 3.06 -19.90 7.70
CA ALA A 342 3.12 -18.76 6.77
C ALA A 342 3.70 -17.50 7.42
N TYR A 343 3.31 -17.20 8.66
CA TYR A 343 3.90 -16.09 9.40
C TYR A 343 5.38 -16.33 9.73
N PHE A 344 5.73 -17.54 10.16
CA PHE A 344 7.13 -17.87 10.48
C PHE A 344 8.07 -17.62 9.30
N VAL A 345 7.66 -17.96 8.10
CA VAL A 345 8.47 -17.77 6.88
C VAL A 345 8.37 -16.35 6.32
N SER A 346 7.43 -15.54 6.80
CA SER A 346 7.17 -14.21 6.27
C SER A 346 8.32 -13.24 6.55
N ARG A 347 8.27 -12.09 5.85
CA ARG A 347 9.24 -11.00 5.99
C ARG A 347 9.33 -10.45 7.42
N ASP A 348 8.23 -10.49 8.16
CA ASP A 348 8.15 -9.97 9.54
C ASP A 348 8.72 -10.95 10.59
N ALA A 349 9.14 -12.15 10.16
CA ALA A 349 9.72 -13.18 11.03
C ALA A 349 11.06 -13.68 10.47
N MET A 350 11.13 -14.89 9.92
CA MET A 350 12.39 -15.49 9.43
C MET A 350 12.77 -15.06 8.01
N ASN A 351 11.88 -14.41 7.29
CA ASN A 351 12.08 -13.89 5.93
C ASN A 351 12.66 -14.94 4.96
N ILE A 352 12.05 -16.14 4.92
CA ILE A 352 12.48 -17.22 4.04
C ILE A 352 12.00 -16.95 2.62
N SER A 353 12.93 -16.57 1.76
CA SER A 353 12.64 -16.25 0.36
C SER A 353 12.12 -17.49 -0.38
N GLY A 354 11.08 -17.32 -1.20
CA GLY A 354 10.48 -18.41 -1.98
C GLY A 354 9.39 -19.19 -1.26
N LEU A 355 9.16 -18.99 0.05
CA LEU A 355 8.06 -19.59 0.82
C LEU A 355 6.90 -18.62 1.06
N GLY A 356 6.30 -18.07 0.00
CA GLY A 356 5.06 -17.30 0.14
C GLY A 356 3.85 -18.18 0.51
N ASP A 357 2.75 -17.58 0.97
CA ASP A 357 1.56 -18.25 1.50
C ASP A 357 1.05 -19.38 0.61
N LYS A 358 1.00 -19.19 -0.72
CA LYS A 358 0.56 -20.21 -1.69
C LYS A 358 1.50 -21.42 -1.74
N ILE A 359 2.79 -21.20 -1.60
CA ILE A 359 3.79 -22.29 -1.61
C ILE A 359 3.71 -23.06 -0.29
N VAL A 360 3.58 -22.36 0.83
CA VAL A 360 3.35 -22.99 2.15
C VAL A 360 2.10 -23.86 2.12
N GLU A 361 0.98 -23.34 1.61
CA GLU A 361 -0.27 -24.09 1.46
C GLU A 361 -0.08 -25.36 0.62
N LYS A 362 0.54 -25.21 -0.56
CA LYS A 362 0.86 -26.35 -1.44
C LYS A 362 1.73 -27.40 -0.76
N PHE A 363 2.74 -26.99 0.02
CA PHE A 363 3.62 -27.94 0.72
C PHE A 363 2.92 -28.63 1.90
N ILE A 364 1.97 -27.95 2.55
CA ILE A 364 1.12 -28.59 3.56
C ILE A 364 0.19 -29.62 2.91
N GLU A 365 -0.46 -29.29 1.79
CA GLU A 365 -1.32 -30.20 1.05
C GLU A 365 -0.57 -31.45 0.56
N LEU A 366 0.68 -31.28 0.10
CA LEU A 366 1.57 -32.38 -0.30
C LEU A 366 2.15 -33.14 0.90
N GLY A 367 1.85 -32.76 2.14
CA GLY A 367 2.35 -33.39 3.35
C GLY A 367 3.85 -33.22 3.61
N LYS A 368 4.50 -32.25 2.92
CA LYS A 368 5.93 -31.95 3.07
C LYS A 368 6.22 -31.06 4.30
N ILE A 369 5.25 -30.24 4.70
CA ILE A 369 5.32 -29.39 5.89
C ILE A 369 4.08 -29.65 6.74
N LYS A 370 4.27 -30.02 7.99
CA LYS A 370 3.22 -30.12 9.02
C LYS A 370 3.49 -29.19 10.20
N THR A 371 4.75 -28.90 10.43
CA THR A 371 5.24 -28.03 11.51
C THR A 371 6.30 -27.08 10.97
N ILE A 372 6.64 -26.06 11.74
CA ILE A 372 7.73 -25.12 11.42
C ILE A 372 9.08 -25.85 11.25
N VAL A 373 9.30 -26.95 11.98
CA VAL A 373 10.56 -27.70 11.93
C VAL A 373 10.75 -28.38 10.58
N ASP A 374 9.67 -28.81 9.93
CA ASP A 374 9.73 -29.52 8.64
C ASP A 374 10.27 -28.63 7.50
N ILE A 375 10.24 -27.31 7.67
CA ILE A 375 10.80 -26.34 6.71
C ILE A 375 12.30 -26.62 6.51
N TYR A 376 13.03 -26.96 7.58
CA TYR A 376 14.46 -27.24 7.53
C TYR A 376 14.80 -28.60 6.89
N SER A 377 13.80 -29.45 6.72
CA SER A 377 13.93 -30.75 6.03
C SER A 377 13.54 -30.69 4.55
N LEU A 378 13.10 -29.55 4.02
CA LEU A 378 12.70 -29.40 2.61
C LEU A 378 13.80 -29.77 1.62
N LYS A 379 15.07 -29.65 2.00
CA LYS A 379 16.22 -30.08 1.19
C LYS A 379 16.18 -31.57 0.83
N GLU A 380 15.53 -32.40 1.65
CA GLU A 380 15.39 -33.86 1.41
C GLU A 380 14.42 -34.17 0.26
N TYR A 381 13.55 -33.21 -0.10
CA TYR A 381 12.55 -33.35 -1.16
C TYR A 381 12.95 -32.59 -2.44
N ARG A 382 14.22 -32.20 -2.59
CA ARG A 382 14.70 -31.36 -3.69
C ARG A 382 14.18 -31.76 -5.07
N GLU A 383 14.38 -33.01 -5.47
CA GLU A 383 13.96 -33.50 -6.78
C GLU A 383 12.45 -33.42 -7.00
N GLU A 384 11.65 -33.67 -5.95
CA GLU A 384 10.20 -33.55 -6.01
C GLU A 384 9.77 -32.10 -6.14
N LEU A 385 10.43 -31.16 -5.42
CA LEU A 385 10.13 -29.73 -5.45
C LEU A 385 10.47 -29.11 -6.80
N GLU A 386 11.58 -29.50 -7.43
CA GLU A 386 12.00 -29.03 -8.76
C GLU A 386 11.00 -29.41 -9.86
N ASN A 387 10.25 -30.49 -9.67
CA ASN A 387 9.22 -30.96 -10.61
C ASN A 387 7.83 -30.33 -10.37
N LEU A 388 7.67 -29.48 -9.36
CA LEU A 388 6.41 -28.79 -9.12
C LEU A 388 6.21 -27.64 -10.11
N GLU A 389 4.98 -27.46 -10.54
CA GLU A 389 4.60 -26.31 -11.39
C GLU A 389 5.01 -24.97 -10.75
N LYS A 390 5.69 -24.12 -11.51
CA LYS A 390 6.25 -22.83 -11.10
C LYS A 390 7.41 -22.90 -10.09
N MET A 391 8.00 -24.09 -9.89
CA MET A 391 9.19 -24.28 -9.04
C MET A 391 10.29 -24.99 -9.84
N GLY A 392 11.09 -24.21 -10.57
CA GLY A 392 12.29 -24.74 -11.25
C GLY A 392 13.51 -24.77 -10.32
N GLN A 393 14.60 -25.38 -10.80
CA GLN A 393 15.87 -25.55 -10.09
C GLN A 393 16.32 -24.27 -9.34
N LYS A 394 16.31 -23.10 -10.02
CA LYS A 394 16.71 -21.82 -9.40
C LYS A 394 15.82 -21.40 -8.22
N SER A 395 14.51 -21.71 -8.29
CA SER A 395 13.59 -21.39 -7.19
C SER A 395 13.83 -22.27 -5.99
N VAL A 396 14.13 -23.56 -6.24
CA VAL A 396 14.45 -24.52 -5.18
C VAL A 396 15.81 -24.22 -4.58
N ASP A 397 16.81 -23.86 -5.38
CA ASP A 397 18.13 -23.41 -4.88
C ASP A 397 18.01 -22.22 -3.94
N ASN A 398 17.23 -21.19 -4.32
CA ASN A 398 17.00 -20.00 -3.48
C ASN A 398 16.24 -20.33 -2.20
N LEU A 399 15.44 -21.38 -2.18
CA LEU A 399 14.69 -21.81 -1.02
C LEU A 399 15.55 -22.61 -0.01
N ILE A 400 16.48 -23.44 -0.52
CA ILE A 400 17.29 -24.36 0.30
C ILE A 400 18.56 -23.71 0.83
N ASN A 401 19.12 -22.72 0.14
CA ASN A 401 20.33 -21.99 0.51
C ASN A 401 20.03 -20.77 1.40
#